data_70a550c340b621d52bb3c1b102144b7a
#
_entry.id   70a550c340b621d52bb3c1b102144b7a
#
_cell.length_a   1.000
_cell.length_b   1.000
_cell.length_c   1.000
_cell.angle_alpha   90.00
_cell.angle_beta   90.00
_cell.angle_gamma   90.00
#
_symmetry.space_group_name_H-M   'P 1'
#
loop_
_entity.id
_entity.type
_entity.pdbx_description
1 polymer ?
#
loop_
_entity_poly.entity_id
_entity_poly.type
_entity_poly.pdbx_seq_one_letter_code
_entity_poly.pdbx_strand_id
1 'polypeptide(L)'
;MKWIARILLAAVATLLTAGGAISVHLLRGMPQLDGEVQLKGLSGAVQITRDASDVTHISAGTALDAWRAMGFVHAQERGWQLAFNRQVMHGELSEWLGASTLETDKLMRTLGIIPMARQQLQGLSPATQAALQAYSEGIQTAWESGAVRPSP
;
A
#
# COMPACT_ATOMS: atom_id res chain seq x y z
N MET A 1 -19.93 25.41 41.51
CA MET A 1 -20.65 25.10 40.25
C MET A 1 -19.95 25.64 39.00
N LYS A 2 -19.48 26.89 38.92
CA LYS A 2 -18.86 27.46 37.70
C LYS A 2 -17.54 26.76 37.23
N TRP A 3 -16.74 26.23 38.13
CA TRP A 3 -15.50 25.51 37.81
C TRP A 3 -15.77 24.10 37.23
N ILE A 4 -16.79 23.40 37.70
CA ILE A 4 -17.22 22.12 37.14
C ILE A 4 -17.68 22.29 35.69
N ALA A 5 -18.47 23.33 35.39
CA ALA A 5 -18.90 23.66 34.06
C ALA A 5 -17.70 23.99 33.12
N ARG A 6 -16.66 24.67 33.62
CA ARG A 6 -15.44 24.96 32.85
C ARG A 6 -14.63 23.69 32.55
N ILE A 7 -14.54 22.76 33.54
CA ILE A 7 -13.86 21.46 33.33
C ILE A 7 -14.61 20.63 32.29
N LEU A 8 -15.95 20.56 32.40
CA LEU A 8 -16.79 19.84 31.43
C LEU A 8 -16.63 20.43 30.02
N LEU A 9 -16.65 21.76 29.93
CA LEU A 9 -16.48 22.43 28.64
C LEU A 9 -15.08 22.18 28.03
N ALA A 10 -14.03 22.22 28.85
CA ALA A 10 -12.69 21.88 28.43
C ALA A 10 -12.57 20.40 27.99
N ALA A 11 -13.17 19.47 28.72
CA ALA A 11 -13.19 18.04 28.37
C ALA A 11 -13.91 17.79 27.04
N VAL A 12 -15.07 18.42 26.83
CA VAL A 12 -15.81 18.36 25.55
C VAL A 12 -14.99 18.95 24.40
N ALA A 13 -14.36 20.11 24.60
CA ALA A 13 -13.51 20.73 23.58
C ALA A 13 -12.32 19.81 23.21
N THR A 14 -11.67 19.20 24.20
CA THR A 14 -10.58 18.23 23.96
C THR A 14 -11.05 17.00 23.19
N LEU A 15 -12.22 16.46 23.54
CA LEU A 15 -12.80 15.31 22.81
C LEU A 15 -13.16 15.67 21.38
N LEU A 16 -13.71 16.85 21.11
CA LEU A 16 -14.05 17.31 19.77
C LEU A 16 -12.80 17.55 18.93
N THR A 17 -11.75 18.16 19.51
CA THR A 17 -10.48 18.37 18.80
C THR A 17 -9.76 17.05 18.52
N ALA A 18 -9.72 16.13 19.46
CA ALA A 18 -9.14 14.79 19.28
C ALA A 18 -9.94 14.00 18.22
N GLY A 19 -11.27 13.99 18.30
CA GLY A 19 -12.12 13.35 17.31
C GLY A 19 -11.95 13.95 15.91
N GLY A 20 -11.86 15.27 15.82
CA GLY A 20 -11.58 15.96 14.54
C GLY A 20 -10.21 15.61 13.97
N ALA A 21 -9.17 15.58 14.80
CA ALA A 21 -7.82 15.19 14.37
C ALA A 21 -7.77 13.73 13.87
N ILE A 22 -8.41 12.81 14.59
CA ILE A 22 -8.53 11.40 14.19
C ILE A 22 -9.28 11.28 12.86
N SER A 23 -10.41 11.99 12.71
CA SER A 23 -11.19 11.98 11.47
C SER A 23 -10.38 12.48 10.28
N VAL A 24 -9.64 13.58 10.43
CA VAL A 24 -8.75 14.12 9.39
C VAL A 24 -7.64 13.12 9.06
N HIS A 25 -7.07 12.46 10.06
CA HIS A 25 -6.03 11.45 9.86
C HIS A 25 -6.55 10.25 9.06
N LEU A 26 -7.72 9.73 9.43
CA LEU A 26 -8.38 8.62 8.72
C LEU A 26 -8.75 8.99 7.28
N LEU A 27 -9.35 10.17 7.07
CA LEU A 27 -9.72 10.64 5.73
C LEU A 27 -8.50 10.83 4.81
N ARG A 28 -7.38 11.29 5.37
CA ARG A 28 -6.11 11.40 4.61
C ARG A 28 -5.49 10.05 4.27
N GLY A 29 -5.82 8.99 5.00
CA GLY A 29 -5.38 7.62 4.72
C GLY A 29 -6.23 6.89 3.68
N MET A 30 -7.41 7.43 3.31
CA MET A 30 -8.25 6.81 2.30
C MET A 30 -7.64 6.94 0.90
N PRO A 31 -7.66 5.85 0.10
CA PRO A 31 -7.19 5.91 -1.27
C PRO A 31 -8.11 6.79 -2.13
N GLN A 32 -7.53 7.46 -3.12
CA GLN A 32 -8.31 8.19 -4.12
C GLN A 32 -8.91 7.16 -5.10
N LEU A 33 -10.23 6.97 -5.05
CA LEU A 33 -10.93 6.00 -5.90
C LEU A 33 -11.46 6.61 -7.19
N ASP A 34 -11.67 7.94 -7.22
CA ASP A 34 -12.21 8.68 -8.37
C ASP A 34 -11.21 9.70 -8.88
N GLY A 35 -11.29 10.00 -10.18
CA GLY A 35 -10.45 11.00 -10.84
C GLY A 35 -9.38 10.41 -11.74
N GLU A 36 -8.41 11.23 -12.08
CA GLU A 36 -7.30 10.87 -12.96
C GLU A 36 -5.98 10.87 -12.18
N VAL A 37 -5.18 9.83 -12.40
CA VAL A 37 -3.84 9.72 -11.83
C VAL A 37 -2.83 9.49 -12.95
N GLN A 38 -1.75 10.23 -12.95
CA GLN A 38 -0.67 10.04 -13.91
C GLN A 38 0.28 8.95 -13.43
N LEU A 39 0.28 7.83 -14.15
CA LEU A 39 1.23 6.73 -13.96
C LEU A 39 2.37 6.86 -14.97
N LYS A 40 3.60 6.90 -14.49
CA LYS A 40 4.78 6.88 -15.36
C LYS A 40 4.90 5.53 -16.08
N GLY A 41 5.32 5.57 -17.35
CA GLY A 41 5.61 4.37 -18.13
C GLY A 41 4.39 3.68 -18.74
N LEU A 42 3.20 4.28 -18.71
CA LEU A 42 2.07 3.85 -19.51
C LEU A 42 2.29 4.22 -20.99
N SER A 43 1.92 3.32 -21.89
CA SER A 43 1.93 3.58 -23.34
C SER A 43 0.65 4.28 -23.83
N GLY A 44 -0.42 4.25 -23.05
CA GLY A 44 -1.70 4.89 -23.33
C GLY A 44 -2.56 5.01 -22.07
N ALA A 45 -3.73 5.60 -22.23
CA ALA A 45 -4.70 5.71 -21.14
C ALA A 45 -5.21 4.32 -20.69
N VAL A 46 -5.30 4.14 -19.37
CA VAL A 46 -5.88 2.94 -18.75
C VAL A 46 -7.12 3.36 -17.98
N GLN A 47 -8.21 2.66 -18.20
CA GLN A 47 -9.45 2.86 -17.46
C GLN A 47 -9.58 1.82 -16.36
N ILE A 48 -9.81 2.30 -15.13
CA ILE A 48 -10.07 1.47 -13.96
C ILE A 48 -11.49 1.80 -13.49
N THR A 49 -12.34 0.79 -13.40
CA THR A 49 -13.73 0.93 -12.94
C THR A 49 -14.05 -0.11 -11.89
N ARG A 50 -15.04 0.16 -11.04
CA ARG A 50 -15.57 -0.80 -10.06
C ARG A 50 -17.04 -1.05 -10.36
N ASP A 51 -17.44 -2.29 -10.29
CA ASP A 51 -18.84 -2.66 -10.42
C ASP A 51 -19.60 -2.62 -9.09
N ALA A 52 -20.89 -2.91 -9.13
CA ALA A 52 -21.75 -2.92 -7.95
C ALA A 52 -21.36 -3.98 -6.89
N SER A 53 -20.54 -4.95 -7.25
CA SER A 53 -20.00 -5.98 -6.36
C SER A 53 -18.59 -5.63 -5.87
N ASP A 54 -18.12 -4.38 -6.10
CA ASP A 54 -16.79 -3.89 -5.77
C ASP A 54 -15.65 -4.64 -6.48
N VAL A 55 -15.95 -5.27 -7.62
CA VAL A 55 -14.93 -5.90 -8.46
C VAL A 55 -14.26 -4.83 -9.32
N THR A 56 -12.95 -4.79 -9.27
CA THR A 56 -12.15 -3.84 -10.05
C THR A 56 -11.89 -4.40 -11.45
N HIS A 57 -12.25 -3.61 -12.46
CA HIS A 57 -12.02 -3.89 -13.88
C HIS A 57 -10.94 -2.94 -14.42
N ILE A 58 -9.93 -3.49 -15.08
CA ILE A 58 -8.83 -2.76 -15.69
C ILE A 58 -8.89 -2.94 -17.19
N SER A 59 -9.08 -1.84 -17.94
CA SER A 59 -9.07 -1.81 -19.40
C SER A 59 -7.85 -1.04 -19.89
N ALA A 60 -6.94 -1.70 -20.59
CA ALA A 60 -5.67 -1.16 -21.06
C ALA A 60 -5.39 -1.57 -22.50
N GLY A 61 -4.64 -0.74 -23.23
CA GLY A 61 -4.23 -1.03 -24.60
C GLY A 61 -3.17 -2.11 -24.73
N THR A 62 -2.36 -2.33 -23.67
CA THR A 62 -1.29 -3.35 -23.63
C THR A 62 -1.33 -4.16 -22.35
N ALA A 63 -0.78 -5.38 -22.40
CA ALA A 63 -0.65 -6.22 -21.21
C ALA A 63 0.24 -5.58 -20.14
N LEU A 64 1.32 -4.88 -20.53
CA LEU A 64 2.22 -4.22 -19.58
C LEU A 64 1.52 -3.06 -18.87
N ASP A 65 0.69 -2.29 -19.58
CA ASP A 65 -0.12 -1.23 -18.95
C ASP A 65 -1.14 -1.82 -17.97
N ALA A 66 -1.75 -2.96 -18.32
CA ALA A 66 -2.66 -3.65 -17.41
C ALA A 66 -1.94 -4.13 -16.14
N TRP A 67 -0.74 -4.71 -16.26
CA TRP A 67 0.07 -5.12 -15.09
C TRP A 67 0.47 -3.93 -14.23
N ARG A 68 0.87 -2.81 -14.84
CA ARG A 68 1.21 -1.58 -14.12
C ARG A 68 0.01 -1.03 -13.35
N ALA A 69 -1.15 -0.94 -14.01
CA ALA A 69 -2.40 -0.51 -13.37
C ALA A 69 -2.83 -1.45 -12.24
N MET A 70 -2.67 -2.76 -12.42
CA MET A 70 -2.94 -3.75 -11.37
C MET A 70 -2.04 -3.54 -10.15
N GLY A 71 -0.75 -3.29 -10.35
CA GLY A 71 0.16 -2.97 -9.25
C GLY A 71 -0.25 -1.72 -8.48
N PHE A 72 -0.68 -0.68 -9.19
CA PHE A 72 -1.20 0.55 -8.60
C PHE A 72 -2.46 0.28 -7.75
N VAL A 73 -3.45 -0.43 -8.29
CA VAL A 73 -4.70 -0.79 -7.59
C VAL A 73 -4.40 -1.65 -6.36
N HIS A 74 -3.53 -2.65 -6.49
CA HIS A 74 -3.17 -3.49 -5.34
C HIS A 74 -2.50 -2.68 -4.22
N ALA A 75 -1.67 -1.69 -4.57
CA ALA A 75 -1.09 -0.79 -3.58
C ALA A 75 -2.16 0.09 -2.93
N GLN A 76 -3.15 0.58 -3.68
CA GLN A 76 -4.27 1.34 -3.13
C GLN A 76 -5.12 0.53 -2.15
N GLU A 77 -5.44 -0.72 -2.49
CA GLU A 77 -6.36 -1.54 -1.72
C GLU A 77 -5.67 -2.31 -0.59
N ARG A 78 -4.41 -2.70 -0.79
CA ARG A 78 -3.68 -3.62 0.09
C ARG A 78 -2.25 -3.17 0.37
N GLY A 79 -1.97 -1.86 0.34
CA GLY A 79 -0.64 -1.30 0.51
C GLY A 79 0.03 -1.74 1.80
N TRP A 80 -0.70 -1.74 2.93
CA TRP A 80 -0.20 -2.27 4.19
C TRP A 80 0.17 -3.75 4.11
N GLN A 81 -0.67 -4.59 3.53
CA GLN A 81 -0.39 -6.02 3.36
C GLN A 81 0.88 -6.25 2.51
N LEU A 82 1.03 -5.49 1.42
CA LEU A 82 2.23 -5.58 0.57
C LEU A 82 3.48 -5.20 1.35
N ALA A 83 3.43 -4.08 2.08
CA ALA A 83 4.55 -3.62 2.91
C ALA A 83 4.88 -4.63 4.03
N PHE A 84 3.87 -5.14 4.73
CA PHE A 84 4.03 -6.14 5.79
C PHE A 84 4.65 -7.43 5.26
N ASN A 85 4.10 -7.99 4.18
CA ASN A 85 4.64 -9.20 3.57
C ASN A 85 6.08 -9.02 3.10
N ARG A 86 6.42 -7.83 2.57
CA ARG A 86 7.78 -7.49 2.21
C ARG A 86 8.72 -7.56 3.43
N GLN A 87 8.34 -6.95 4.56
CA GLN A 87 9.13 -7.01 5.80
C GLN A 87 9.31 -8.47 6.28
N VAL A 88 8.24 -9.26 6.26
CA VAL A 88 8.32 -10.70 6.62
C VAL A 88 9.31 -11.42 5.71
N MET A 89 9.19 -11.29 4.38
CA MET A 89 10.03 -12.01 3.42
C MET A 89 11.50 -11.60 3.50
N HIS A 90 11.78 -10.34 3.85
CA HIS A 90 13.14 -9.86 4.07
C HIS A 90 13.73 -10.28 5.44
N GLY A 91 12.89 -10.75 6.36
CA GLY A 91 13.28 -11.00 7.76
C GLY A 91 13.64 -9.69 8.47
N GLU A 92 12.79 -8.68 8.32
CA GLU A 92 12.93 -7.31 8.84
C GLU A 92 11.71 -6.89 9.67
N LEU A 93 10.84 -7.85 10.02
CA LEU A 93 9.60 -7.56 10.75
C LEU A 93 9.85 -6.97 12.14
N SER A 94 10.98 -7.32 12.76
CA SER A 94 11.37 -6.81 14.08
C SER A 94 11.70 -5.30 14.07
N GLU A 95 11.99 -4.70 12.91
CA GLU A 95 12.13 -3.25 12.77
C GLU A 95 10.82 -2.51 13.07
N TRP A 96 9.68 -3.15 12.79
CA TRP A 96 8.35 -2.57 13.00
C TRP A 96 7.71 -3.00 14.33
N LEU A 97 7.85 -4.29 14.67
CA LEU A 97 7.12 -4.90 15.79
C LEU A 97 8.01 -5.25 16.99
N GLY A 98 9.31 -4.94 16.89
CA GLY A 98 10.26 -5.14 17.99
C GLY A 98 10.71 -6.58 18.17
N ALA A 99 11.36 -6.84 19.30
CA ALA A 99 12.07 -8.10 19.58
C ALA A 99 11.18 -9.36 19.56
N SER A 100 9.87 -9.23 19.74
CA SER A 100 8.93 -10.37 19.72
C SER A 100 8.88 -11.10 18.39
N THR A 101 9.27 -10.45 17.28
CA THR A 101 9.26 -11.04 15.93
C THR A 101 10.65 -11.42 15.42
N LEU A 102 11.69 -11.29 16.25
CA LEU A 102 13.08 -11.57 15.86
C LEU A 102 13.29 -13.02 15.42
N GLU A 103 12.63 -13.98 16.05
CA GLU A 103 12.74 -15.40 15.65
C GLU A 103 12.13 -15.65 14.27
N THR A 104 11.07 -14.92 13.91
CA THR A 104 10.50 -14.95 12.55
C THR A 104 11.50 -14.42 11.54
N ASP A 105 12.18 -13.31 11.85
CA ASP A 105 13.20 -12.72 10.97
C ASP A 105 14.38 -13.66 10.75
N LYS A 106 14.88 -14.27 11.81
CA LYS A 106 15.94 -15.30 11.72
C LYS A 106 15.52 -16.46 10.84
N LEU A 107 14.29 -16.95 11.00
CA LEU A 107 13.75 -18.06 10.19
C LEU A 107 13.71 -17.65 8.71
N MET A 108 13.15 -16.49 8.37
CA MET A 108 13.03 -16.05 6.98
C MET A 108 14.40 -15.85 6.31
N ARG A 109 15.37 -15.30 7.03
CA ARG A 109 16.75 -15.17 6.56
C ARG A 109 17.44 -16.53 6.39
N THR A 110 17.20 -17.47 7.31
CA THR A 110 17.73 -18.84 7.21
C THR A 110 17.16 -19.60 6.02
N LEU A 111 15.87 -19.42 5.72
CA LEU A 111 15.22 -20.01 4.55
C LEU A 111 15.75 -19.43 3.23
N GLY A 112 16.35 -18.25 3.25
CA GLY A 112 16.96 -17.64 2.08
C GLY A 112 15.96 -17.27 0.98
N ILE A 113 14.73 -16.87 1.34
CA ILE A 113 13.63 -16.60 0.40
C ILE A 113 14.02 -15.52 -0.62
N ILE A 114 14.60 -14.40 -0.17
CA ILE A 114 14.96 -13.29 -1.05
C ILE A 114 16.10 -13.65 -2.02
N PRO A 115 17.23 -14.24 -1.58
CA PRO A 115 18.26 -14.74 -2.51
C PRO A 115 17.71 -15.71 -3.54
N MET A 116 16.86 -16.66 -3.11
CA MET A 116 16.23 -17.65 -4.00
C MET A 116 15.31 -16.99 -5.02
N ALA A 117 14.46 -16.05 -4.60
CA ALA A 117 13.59 -15.31 -5.51
C ALA A 117 14.37 -14.50 -6.56
N ARG A 118 15.48 -13.88 -6.16
CA ARG A 118 16.39 -13.16 -7.10
C ARG A 118 17.01 -14.09 -8.13
N GLN A 119 17.42 -15.28 -7.71
CA GLN A 119 17.96 -16.29 -8.63
C GLN A 119 16.89 -16.77 -9.61
N GLN A 120 15.67 -17.06 -9.11
CA GLN A 120 14.56 -17.49 -9.96
C GLN A 120 14.17 -16.43 -10.99
N LEU A 121 14.18 -15.15 -10.60
CA LEU A 121 13.86 -14.04 -11.49
C LEU A 121 14.74 -14.05 -12.76
N GLN A 122 16.02 -14.39 -12.62
CA GLN A 122 16.96 -14.44 -13.76
C GLN A 122 16.61 -15.56 -14.75
N GLY A 123 15.95 -16.62 -14.31
CA GLY A 123 15.52 -17.75 -15.14
C GLY A 123 14.16 -17.56 -15.81
N LEU A 124 13.43 -16.49 -15.51
CA LEU A 124 12.13 -16.23 -16.12
C LEU A 124 12.25 -15.71 -17.55
N SER A 125 11.21 -15.94 -18.35
CA SER A 125 11.15 -15.37 -19.71
C SER A 125 11.21 -13.84 -19.68
N PRO A 126 11.76 -13.18 -20.72
CA PRO A 126 11.79 -11.71 -20.79
C PRO A 126 10.38 -11.08 -20.63
N ALA A 127 9.35 -11.72 -21.19
CA ALA A 127 7.97 -11.24 -21.07
C ALA A 127 7.47 -11.28 -19.62
N THR A 128 7.80 -12.34 -18.89
CA THR A 128 7.42 -12.46 -17.47
C THR A 128 8.19 -11.45 -16.60
N GLN A 129 9.49 -11.25 -16.88
CA GLN A 129 10.27 -10.23 -16.18
C GLN A 129 9.70 -8.84 -16.41
N ALA A 130 9.34 -8.51 -17.67
CA ALA A 130 8.71 -7.22 -18.01
C ALA A 130 7.36 -7.02 -17.31
N ALA A 131 6.53 -8.07 -17.19
CA ALA A 131 5.27 -8.00 -16.49
C ALA A 131 5.45 -7.76 -14.97
N LEU A 132 6.38 -8.47 -14.33
CA LEU A 132 6.73 -8.25 -12.92
C LEU A 132 7.30 -6.86 -12.67
N GLN A 133 8.13 -6.37 -13.58
CA GLN A 133 8.67 -5.02 -13.53
C GLN A 133 7.56 -3.98 -13.62
N ALA A 134 6.66 -4.10 -14.61
CA ALA A 134 5.54 -3.19 -14.78
C ALA A 134 4.61 -3.17 -13.53
N TYR A 135 4.32 -4.35 -12.98
CA TYR A 135 3.54 -4.46 -11.74
C TYR A 135 4.23 -3.76 -10.56
N SER A 136 5.53 -3.97 -10.37
CA SER A 136 6.31 -3.32 -9.30
C SER A 136 6.36 -1.81 -9.46
N GLU A 137 6.50 -1.32 -10.69
CA GLU A 137 6.47 0.12 -11.00
C GLU A 137 5.11 0.74 -10.69
N GLY A 138 4.02 0.01 -10.90
CA GLY A 138 2.67 0.42 -10.51
C GLY A 138 2.54 0.60 -9.00
N ILE A 139 3.01 -0.37 -8.21
CA ILE A 139 3.06 -0.28 -6.74
C ILE A 139 3.89 0.93 -6.31
N GLN A 140 5.09 1.08 -6.85
CA GLN A 140 5.99 2.17 -6.52
C GLN A 140 5.37 3.54 -6.80
N THR A 141 4.71 3.69 -7.96
CA THR A 141 4.03 4.94 -8.31
C THR A 141 2.89 5.26 -7.35
N ALA A 142 2.11 4.26 -6.90
CA ALA A 142 1.06 4.48 -5.91
C ALA A 142 1.62 5.04 -4.59
N TRP A 143 2.77 4.54 -4.14
CA TRP A 143 3.43 5.04 -2.93
C TRP A 143 4.05 6.42 -3.10
N GLU A 144 4.71 6.68 -4.23
CA GLU A 144 5.33 7.98 -4.53
C GLU A 144 4.30 9.10 -4.75
N SER A 145 3.17 8.79 -5.37
CA SER A 145 2.10 9.76 -5.62
C SER A 145 1.36 10.19 -4.35
N GLY A 146 1.55 9.49 -3.23
CA GLY A 146 0.80 9.69 -2.00
C GLY A 146 -0.64 9.21 -2.09
N ALA A 147 -1.02 8.53 -3.18
CA ALA A 147 -2.33 7.88 -3.33
C ALA A 147 -2.53 6.75 -2.31
N VAL A 148 -1.42 6.25 -1.76
CA VAL A 148 -1.41 5.26 -0.67
C VAL A 148 -0.31 5.62 0.30
N ARG A 149 -0.63 5.72 1.57
CA ARG A 149 0.36 5.79 2.63
C ARG A 149 0.28 4.48 3.41
N PRO A 150 1.28 3.59 3.32
CA PRO A 150 1.40 2.54 4.32
C PRO A 150 1.57 3.24 5.66
N SER A 151 0.58 3.14 6.54
CA SER A 151 0.77 3.53 7.94
C SER A 151 1.61 2.46 8.60
N PRO A 152 2.67 2.85 9.29
CA PRO A 152 3.37 1.94 10.19
C PRO A 152 2.46 1.54 11.33
#